data_739ec6d68e17e6f0b9935b0db212c7aa
#
_entry.id   739ec6d68e17e6f0b9935b0db212c7aa
#
_cell.length_a   1.000
_cell.length_b   1.000
_cell.length_c   1.000
_cell.angle_alpha   90.00
_cell.angle_beta   90.00
_cell.angle_gamma   90.00
#
_symmetry.space_group_name_H-M   'P 1'
#
loop_
_entity.id
_entity.type
_entity.pdbx_description
1 polymer ?
#
loop_
_entity_poly.entity_id
_entity_poly.type
_entity_poly.pdbx_seq_one_letter_code
_entity_poly.pdbx_strand_id
1 'polypeptide(L)'
;MITVSKEDYLKAILEAESEGEAVISATLAHWLSVSAPAVSMALRRLKKDGLVRVHKDGQVRLTAAGRRIAHKLTLRHHLIERMLFEIFGMEWFKVHDEAERLEHAVSPDFESKLLARLGRGGACPHGNLSELESPVSRRRRGLLLLAHAEPGKNYLVSGIYERDRRLLEFLEDRGIRPGARLHVTGRNYDQTLTLVTGAGKVALGVSAAERIWIRTAKNNSHPTSVT
;
A
#
# COMPACT_ATOMS: atom_id res chain seq x y z
N MET A 1 -21.54 -18.34 -5.60
CA MET A 1 -20.66 -18.06 -4.43
C MET A 1 -19.26 -17.78 -4.96
N ILE A 2 -18.62 -16.71 -4.51
CA ILE A 2 -17.23 -16.42 -4.85
C ILE A 2 -16.32 -17.24 -3.92
N THR A 3 -15.19 -17.72 -4.42
CA THR A 3 -14.23 -18.51 -3.64
C THR A 3 -13.07 -17.63 -3.19
N VAL A 4 -12.38 -17.99 -2.10
CA VAL A 4 -11.17 -17.34 -1.59
C VAL A 4 -10.19 -17.03 -2.73
N SER A 5 -9.81 -18.02 -3.53
CA SER A 5 -8.90 -17.82 -4.67
C SER A 5 -9.41 -16.77 -5.69
N LYS A 6 -10.73 -16.63 -5.92
CA LYS A 6 -11.25 -15.58 -6.80
C LYS A 6 -11.12 -14.19 -6.17
N GLU A 7 -11.34 -14.10 -4.87
CA GLU A 7 -11.19 -12.86 -4.11
C GLU A 7 -9.75 -12.37 -4.16
N ASP A 8 -8.77 -13.26 -3.95
CA ASP A 8 -7.33 -12.95 -3.99
C ASP A 8 -6.92 -12.39 -5.34
N TYR A 9 -7.37 -13.00 -6.44
CA TYR A 9 -7.08 -12.46 -7.78
C TYR A 9 -7.69 -11.08 -8.00
N LEU A 10 -8.92 -10.84 -7.55
CA LEU A 10 -9.57 -9.53 -7.71
C LEU A 10 -8.88 -8.46 -6.89
N LYS A 11 -8.47 -8.79 -5.65
CA LYS A 11 -7.69 -7.91 -4.77
C LYS A 11 -6.33 -7.60 -5.40
N ALA A 12 -5.58 -8.61 -5.82
CA ALA A 12 -4.26 -8.44 -6.46
C ALA A 12 -4.32 -7.56 -7.72
N ILE A 13 -5.38 -7.71 -8.55
CA ILE A 13 -5.58 -6.82 -9.71
C ILE A 13 -5.79 -5.38 -9.28
N LEU A 14 -6.63 -5.14 -8.26
CA LEU A 14 -6.91 -3.79 -7.76
C LEU A 14 -5.67 -3.14 -7.15
N GLU A 15 -4.91 -3.89 -6.37
CA GLU A 15 -3.67 -3.42 -5.73
C GLU A 15 -2.59 -3.11 -6.77
N ALA A 16 -2.38 -3.99 -7.76
CA ALA A 16 -1.42 -3.74 -8.84
C ALA A 16 -1.80 -2.50 -9.68
N GLU A 17 -3.11 -2.29 -9.96
CA GLU A 17 -3.59 -1.04 -10.57
C GLU A 17 -3.26 0.18 -9.69
N SER A 18 -3.39 0.06 -8.37
CA SER A 18 -3.11 1.16 -7.42
C SER A 18 -1.64 1.50 -7.29
N GLU A 19 -0.76 0.54 -7.54
CA GLU A 19 0.69 0.76 -7.60
C GLU A 19 1.17 1.21 -9.00
N GLY A 20 0.25 1.27 -9.98
CA GLY A 20 0.57 1.69 -11.35
C GLY A 20 1.28 0.61 -12.17
N GLU A 21 1.24 -0.63 -11.72
CA GLU A 21 1.82 -1.75 -12.44
C GLU A 21 0.92 -2.19 -13.61
N ALA A 22 1.54 -2.67 -14.68
CA ALA A 22 0.80 -3.30 -15.77
C ALA A 22 0.23 -4.64 -15.30
N VAL A 23 -1.10 -4.72 -15.16
CA VAL A 23 -1.76 -5.95 -14.72
C VAL A 23 -1.82 -6.95 -15.87
N ILE A 24 -0.82 -7.80 -15.93
CA ILE A 24 -0.71 -8.92 -16.90
C ILE A 24 -0.57 -10.25 -16.15
N SER A 25 -0.67 -11.36 -16.87
CA SER A 25 -0.57 -12.70 -16.25
C SER A 25 0.75 -12.89 -15.47
N ALA A 26 1.85 -12.34 -15.95
CA ALA A 26 3.14 -12.44 -15.27
C ALA A 26 3.15 -11.68 -13.94
N THR A 27 2.59 -10.46 -13.90
CA THR A 27 2.42 -9.67 -12.67
C THR A 27 1.60 -10.44 -11.64
N LEU A 28 0.47 -11.01 -12.06
CA LEU A 28 -0.39 -11.77 -11.15
C LEU A 28 0.25 -13.07 -10.66
N ALA A 29 1.04 -13.76 -11.52
CA ALA A 29 1.78 -14.96 -11.12
C ALA A 29 2.81 -14.63 -10.04
N HIS A 30 3.53 -13.50 -10.19
CA HIS A 30 4.50 -13.02 -9.23
C HIS A 30 3.83 -12.60 -7.91
N TRP A 31 2.79 -11.79 -7.98
CA TRP A 31 2.11 -11.23 -6.80
C TRP A 31 1.44 -12.32 -5.93
N LEU A 32 0.86 -13.32 -6.57
CA LEU A 32 0.15 -14.41 -5.88
C LEU A 32 1.02 -15.64 -5.63
N SER A 33 2.29 -15.61 -6.08
CA SER A 33 3.22 -16.74 -5.97
C SER A 33 2.67 -18.04 -6.56
N VAL A 34 1.99 -17.93 -7.74
CA VAL A 34 1.37 -19.06 -8.43
C VAL A 34 1.94 -19.23 -9.85
N SER A 35 1.71 -20.40 -10.44
CA SER A 35 2.17 -20.69 -11.81
C SER A 35 1.35 -19.93 -12.87
N ALA A 36 1.98 -19.63 -14.02
CA ALA A 36 1.31 -18.99 -15.16
C ALA A 36 0.07 -19.78 -15.67
N PRO A 37 0.09 -21.13 -15.74
CA PRO A 37 -1.12 -21.90 -16.03
C PRO A 37 -2.25 -21.69 -15.02
N ALA A 38 -1.94 -21.59 -13.72
CA ALA A 38 -2.94 -21.31 -12.68
C ALA A 38 -3.59 -19.94 -12.90
N VAL A 39 -2.79 -18.91 -13.18
CA VAL A 39 -3.30 -17.57 -13.53
C VAL A 39 -4.22 -17.63 -14.76
N SER A 40 -3.79 -18.31 -15.82
CA SER A 40 -4.59 -18.43 -17.05
C SER A 40 -5.95 -19.10 -16.82
N MET A 41 -5.98 -20.12 -15.95
CA MET A 41 -7.23 -20.79 -15.57
C MET A 41 -8.12 -19.89 -14.71
N ALA A 42 -7.55 -19.18 -13.76
CA ALA A 42 -8.27 -18.24 -12.90
C ALA A 42 -8.87 -17.10 -13.72
N LEU A 43 -8.10 -16.47 -14.61
CA LEU A 43 -8.56 -15.40 -15.48
C LEU A 43 -9.68 -15.84 -16.42
N ARG A 44 -9.62 -17.06 -16.96
CA ARG A 44 -10.73 -17.62 -17.75
C ARG A 44 -12.03 -17.72 -16.96
N ARG A 45 -11.95 -18.21 -15.71
CA ARG A 45 -13.11 -18.30 -14.80
C ARG A 45 -13.65 -16.92 -14.44
N LEU A 46 -12.78 -15.98 -14.04
CA LEU A 46 -13.16 -14.61 -13.70
C LEU A 46 -13.79 -13.87 -14.89
N LYS A 47 -13.26 -14.10 -16.10
CA LYS A 47 -13.85 -13.55 -17.35
C LYS A 47 -15.23 -14.14 -17.62
N LYS A 48 -15.41 -15.47 -17.46
CA LYS A 48 -16.72 -16.14 -17.60
C LYS A 48 -17.73 -15.59 -16.60
N ASP A 49 -17.30 -15.30 -15.36
CA ASP A 49 -18.13 -14.74 -14.31
C ASP A 49 -18.39 -13.22 -14.49
N GLY A 50 -17.85 -12.60 -15.54
CA GLY A 50 -18.00 -11.17 -15.80
C GLY A 50 -17.28 -10.24 -14.82
N LEU A 51 -16.27 -10.74 -14.11
CA LEU A 51 -15.55 -9.98 -13.06
C LEU A 51 -14.30 -9.28 -13.60
N VAL A 52 -13.71 -9.78 -14.68
CA VAL A 52 -12.54 -9.18 -15.33
C VAL A 52 -12.74 -9.11 -16.86
N ARG A 53 -11.99 -8.19 -17.48
CA ARG A 53 -11.78 -8.13 -18.93
C ARG A 53 -10.30 -8.36 -19.22
N VAL A 54 -10.00 -9.18 -20.20
CA VAL A 54 -8.64 -9.41 -20.71
C VAL A 54 -8.59 -8.81 -22.10
N HIS A 55 -7.74 -7.81 -22.28
CA HIS A 55 -7.53 -7.09 -23.54
C HIS A 55 -6.61 -7.87 -24.48
N LYS A 56 -6.55 -7.44 -25.76
CA LYS A 56 -5.73 -8.11 -26.81
C LYS A 56 -4.23 -8.03 -26.51
N ASP A 57 -3.80 -6.98 -25.81
CA ASP A 57 -2.42 -6.75 -25.35
C ASP A 57 -2.07 -7.53 -24.08
N GLY A 58 -2.97 -8.39 -23.60
CA GLY A 58 -2.79 -9.19 -22.38
C GLY A 58 -3.09 -8.43 -21.08
N GLN A 59 -3.44 -7.14 -21.13
CA GLN A 59 -3.82 -6.41 -19.93
C GLN A 59 -5.14 -6.93 -19.35
N VAL A 60 -5.17 -7.06 -18.03
CA VAL A 60 -6.34 -7.48 -17.25
C VAL A 60 -6.90 -6.27 -16.53
N ARG A 61 -8.21 -6.07 -16.59
CA ARG A 61 -8.91 -5.00 -15.87
C ARG A 61 -10.14 -5.53 -15.16
N LEU A 62 -10.42 -5.00 -14.00
CA LEU A 62 -11.65 -5.31 -13.28
C LEU A 62 -12.85 -4.71 -13.99
N THR A 63 -13.96 -5.47 -14.05
CA THR A 63 -15.28 -4.90 -14.34
C THR A 63 -15.81 -4.13 -13.12
N ALA A 64 -16.91 -3.40 -13.26
CA ALA A 64 -17.56 -2.76 -12.11
C ALA A 64 -17.95 -3.79 -11.02
N ALA A 65 -18.39 -4.98 -11.42
CA ALA A 65 -18.71 -6.06 -10.49
C ALA A 65 -17.45 -6.60 -9.78
N GLY A 66 -16.38 -6.88 -10.52
CA GLY A 66 -15.10 -7.32 -9.95
C GLY A 66 -14.51 -6.29 -9.00
N ARG A 67 -14.57 -5.00 -9.38
CA ARG A 67 -14.05 -3.90 -8.54
C ARG A 67 -14.81 -3.76 -7.22
N ARG A 68 -16.13 -3.91 -7.20
CA ARG A 68 -16.91 -3.89 -5.95
C ARG A 68 -16.48 -5.00 -4.99
N ILE A 69 -16.21 -6.20 -5.51
CA ILE A 69 -15.74 -7.33 -4.69
C ILE A 69 -14.35 -7.06 -4.16
N ALA A 70 -13.42 -6.62 -5.03
CA ALA A 70 -12.06 -6.27 -4.64
C ALA A 70 -12.04 -5.20 -3.56
N HIS A 71 -12.78 -4.09 -3.72
CA HIS A 71 -12.87 -3.04 -2.71
C HIS A 71 -13.43 -3.53 -1.37
N LYS A 72 -14.44 -4.43 -1.40
CA LYS A 72 -14.96 -5.00 -0.16
C LYS A 72 -13.88 -5.79 0.60
N LEU A 73 -13.10 -6.59 -0.12
CA LEU A 73 -12.02 -7.36 0.50
C LEU A 73 -10.90 -6.45 1.01
N THR A 74 -10.51 -5.44 0.22
CA THR A 74 -9.50 -4.45 0.64
C THR A 74 -9.95 -3.68 1.90
N LEU A 75 -11.22 -3.28 1.98
CA LEU A 75 -11.75 -2.64 3.20
C LEU A 75 -11.63 -3.57 4.41
N ARG A 76 -12.01 -4.84 4.26
CA ARG A 76 -11.89 -5.85 5.31
C ARG A 76 -10.44 -6.03 5.74
N HIS A 77 -9.53 -6.15 4.78
CA HIS A 77 -8.09 -6.25 5.02
C HIS A 77 -7.59 -5.08 5.87
N HIS A 78 -7.84 -3.85 5.46
CA HIS A 78 -7.42 -2.66 6.20
C HIS A 78 -8.07 -2.55 7.59
N LEU A 79 -9.32 -2.98 7.77
CA LEU A 79 -9.94 -3.03 9.09
C LEU A 79 -9.23 -4.03 10.01
N ILE A 80 -8.78 -5.16 9.47
CA ILE A 80 -8.01 -6.16 10.24
C ILE A 80 -6.63 -5.61 10.57
N GLU A 81 -5.91 -5.01 9.63
CA GLU A 81 -4.61 -4.35 9.90
C GLU A 81 -4.74 -3.31 11.01
N ARG A 82 -5.77 -2.46 10.94
CA ARG A 82 -6.03 -1.45 11.96
C ARG A 82 -6.39 -2.08 13.30
N MET A 83 -7.17 -3.12 13.32
CA MET A 83 -7.48 -3.87 14.55
C MET A 83 -6.19 -4.43 15.17
N LEU A 84 -5.36 -5.10 14.39
CA LEU A 84 -4.11 -5.69 14.85
C LEU A 84 -3.16 -4.62 15.41
N PHE A 85 -3.07 -3.48 14.75
CA PHE A 85 -2.21 -2.38 15.16
C PHE A 85 -2.80 -1.56 16.32
N GLU A 86 -4.04 -1.01 16.16
CA GLU A 86 -4.64 -0.04 17.09
C GLU A 86 -5.16 -0.69 18.38
N ILE A 87 -5.61 -1.96 18.32
CA ILE A 87 -6.21 -2.65 19.46
C ILE A 87 -5.24 -3.64 20.09
N PHE A 88 -4.53 -4.43 19.29
CA PHE A 88 -3.63 -5.46 19.80
C PHE A 88 -2.16 -5.01 19.91
N GLY A 89 -1.81 -3.82 19.40
CA GLY A 89 -0.46 -3.29 19.48
C GLY A 89 0.58 -4.07 18.67
N MET A 90 0.12 -4.80 17.63
CA MET A 90 1.03 -5.53 16.74
C MET A 90 1.88 -4.53 15.95
N GLU A 91 3.14 -4.88 15.68
CA GLU A 91 4.06 -4.03 14.93
C GLU A 91 3.54 -3.78 13.51
N TRP A 92 3.54 -2.53 13.09
CA TRP A 92 2.97 -2.08 11.82
C TRP A 92 3.52 -2.82 10.59
N PHE A 93 4.78 -3.27 10.64
CA PHE A 93 5.42 -4.01 9.56
C PHE A 93 5.04 -5.51 9.51
N LYS A 94 4.25 -6.00 10.47
CA LYS A 94 3.77 -7.40 10.53
C LYS A 94 2.29 -7.54 10.18
N VAL A 95 1.52 -6.47 10.32
CA VAL A 95 0.05 -6.56 10.27
C VAL A 95 -0.50 -6.96 8.90
N HIS A 96 0.21 -6.62 7.80
CA HIS A 96 -0.21 -6.98 6.44
C HIS A 96 -0.29 -8.50 6.24
N ASP A 97 0.81 -9.20 6.54
CA ASP A 97 0.87 -10.67 6.40
C ASP A 97 -0.19 -11.36 7.27
N GLU A 98 -0.46 -10.82 8.46
CA GLU A 98 -1.45 -11.39 9.36
C GLU A 98 -2.87 -11.11 8.91
N ALA A 99 -3.13 -9.90 8.38
CA ALA A 99 -4.42 -9.55 7.79
C ALA A 99 -4.74 -10.43 6.57
N GLU A 100 -3.77 -10.74 5.72
CA GLU A 100 -3.93 -11.67 4.58
C GLU A 100 -4.40 -13.07 5.03
N ARG A 101 -3.92 -13.55 6.17
CA ARG A 101 -4.35 -14.86 6.73
C ARG A 101 -5.76 -14.81 7.30
N LEU A 102 -6.17 -13.68 7.86
CA LEU A 102 -7.42 -13.53 8.60
C LEU A 102 -8.60 -13.09 7.72
N GLU A 103 -8.37 -12.35 6.64
CA GLU A 103 -9.42 -11.64 5.88
C GLU A 103 -10.52 -12.55 5.33
N HIS A 104 -10.22 -13.82 5.05
CA HIS A 104 -11.19 -14.79 4.55
C HIS A 104 -11.95 -15.52 5.66
N ALA A 105 -11.43 -15.51 6.89
CA ALA A 105 -12.05 -16.15 8.04
C ALA A 105 -13.01 -15.24 8.82
N VAL A 106 -13.00 -13.94 8.52
CA VAL A 106 -13.83 -12.94 9.21
C VAL A 106 -15.30 -13.04 8.78
N SER A 107 -16.19 -13.25 9.74
CA SER A 107 -17.64 -13.25 9.48
C SER A 107 -18.17 -11.84 9.19
N PRO A 108 -19.33 -11.73 8.50
CA PRO A 108 -19.98 -10.43 8.26
C PRO A 108 -20.33 -9.68 9.55
N ASP A 109 -20.70 -10.39 10.61
CA ASP A 109 -21.00 -9.79 11.91
C ASP A 109 -19.75 -9.19 12.54
N PHE A 110 -18.62 -9.90 12.48
CA PHE A 110 -17.37 -9.40 12.99
C PHE A 110 -16.86 -8.21 12.17
N GLU A 111 -16.93 -8.28 10.82
CA GLU A 111 -16.62 -7.16 9.93
C GLU A 111 -17.45 -5.90 10.29
N SER A 112 -18.76 -6.08 10.56
CA SER A 112 -19.64 -4.99 10.99
C SER A 112 -19.23 -4.38 12.34
N LYS A 113 -18.78 -5.20 13.29
CA LYS A 113 -18.27 -4.72 14.59
C LYS A 113 -16.96 -3.96 14.44
N LEU A 114 -16.02 -4.47 13.60
CA LEU A 114 -14.79 -3.76 13.29
C LEU A 114 -15.09 -2.40 12.66
N LEU A 115 -16.00 -2.38 11.69
CA LEU A 115 -16.40 -1.15 11.00
C LEU A 115 -17.04 -0.14 11.95
N ALA A 116 -17.90 -0.58 12.86
CA ALA A 116 -18.51 0.27 13.89
C ALA A 116 -17.46 0.83 14.87
N ARG A 117 -16.43 0.04 15.21
CA ARG A 117 -15.39 0.41 16.16
C ARG A 117 -14.33 1.34 15.57
N LEU A 118 -13.87 1.05 14.35
CA LEU A 118 -12.74 1.72 13.70
C LEU A 118 -13.20 2.79 12.68
N GLY A 119 -14.44 2.73 12.21
CA GLY A 119 -14.95 3.60 11.14
C GLY A 119 -14.41 3.22 9.74
N ARG A 120 -15.10 3.73 8.70
CA ARG A 120 -14.69 3.52 7.28
C ARG A 120 -13.49 4.36 6.88
N GLY A 121 -13.38 5.55 7.45
CA GLY A 121 -12.36 6.53 7.09
C GLY A 121 -11.16 6.42 8.01
N GLY A 122 -10.06 5.99 7.48
CA GLY A 122 -8.79 5.90 8.19
C GLY A 122 -7.79 5.19 7.30
N ALA A 123 -6.55 5.66 7.31
CA ALA A 123 -5.48 4.94 6.66
C ALA A 123 -5.14 3.69 7.47
N CYS A 124 -4.73 2.63 6.80
CA CYS A 124 -4.11 1.49 7.45
C CYS A 124 -2.75 1.89 8.06
N PRO A 125 -2.11 1.05 8.87
CA PRO A 125 -0.80 1.38 9.47
C PRO A 125 0.28 1.73 8.45
N HIS A 126 0.15 1.29 7.20
CA HIS A 126 1.06 1.62 6.10
C HIS A 126 0.72 2.96 5.42
N GLY A 127 -0.35 3.65 5.84
CA GLY A 127 -0.80 4.95 5.30
C GLY A 127 -1.71 4.85 4.08
N ASN A 128 -2.10 3.64 3.67
CA ASN A 128 -2.97 3.43 2.52
C ASN A 128 -4.46 3.53 2.92
N LEU A 129 -5.27 4.09 2.03
CA LEU A 129 -6.72 4.19 2.22
C LEU A 129 -7.38 2.89 1.73
N SER A 130 -8.51 2.52 2.33
CA SER A 130 -9.30 1.36 1.88
C SER A 130 -9.87 1.52 0.47
N GLU A 131 -10.07 2.75 0.01
CA GLU A 131 -10.29 3.09 -1.39
C GLU A 131 -8.92 3.36 -2.01
N LEU A 132 -8.32 2.30 -2.57
CA LEU A 132 -6.98 2.37 -3.15
C LEU A 132 -6.93 3.41 -4.28
N GLU A 133 -5.94 4.27 -4.20
CA GLU A 133 -5.74 5.37 -5.15
C GLU A 133 -4.65 5.03 -6.16
N SER A 134 -4.90 5.32 -7.43
CA SER A 134 -3.87 5.23 -8.47
C SER A 134 -2.74 6.25 -8.23
N PRO A 135 -1.53 6.03 -8.77
CA PRO A 135 -0.43 6.99 -8.67
C PRO A 135 -0.81 8.38 -9.22
N VAL A 136 -1.67 8.43 -10.24
CA VAL A 136 -2.18 9.68 -10.79
C VAL A 136 -3.05 10.41 -9.77
N SER A 137 -3.94 9.69 -9.08
CA SER A 137 -4.81 10.26 -8.05
C SER A 137 -3.99 10.76 -6.86
N ARG A 138 -3.02 9.98 -6.39
CA ARG A 138 -2.09 10.38 -5.32
C ARG A 138 -1.35 11.67 -5.66
N ARG A 139 -0.82 11.80 -6.90
CA ARG A 139 -0.16 13.03 -7.36
C ARG A 139 -1.10 14.23 -7.41
N ARG A 140 -2.36 14.06 -7.85
CA ARG A 140 -3.38 15.15 -7.84
C ARG A 140 -3.67 15.66 -6.43
N ARG A 141 -3.52 14.84 -5.42
CA ARG A 141 -3.62 15.21 -4.00
C ARG A 141 -2.34 15.82 -3.42
N GLY A 142 -1.33 16.06 -4.25
CA GLY A 142 -0.06 16.64 -3.83
C GLY A 142 0.92 15.65 -3.21
N LEU A 143 0.70 14.34 -3.39
CA LEU A 143 1.67 13.32 -2.99
C LEU A 143 2.70 13.11 -4.10
N LEU A 144 3.93 12.80 -3.70
CA LEU A 144 5.01 12.40 -4.62
C LEU A 144 5.76 11.22 -4.03
N LEU A 145 6.44 10.46 -4.89
CA LEU A 145 7.35 9.41 -4.41
C LEU A 145 8.59 10.07 -3.79
N LEU A 146 9.10 9.49 -2.72
CA LEU A 146 10.32 9.98 -2.05
C LEU A 146 11.51 9.99 -3.01
N ALA A 147 11.54 9.11 -4.00
CA ALA A 147 12.52 9.14 -5.09
C ALA A 147 12.55 10.46 -5.87
N HIS A 148 11.47 11.26 -5.83
CA HIS A 148 11.39 12.56 -6.48
C HIS A 148 11.51 13.74 -5.50
N ALA A 149 11.88 13.46 -4.25
CA ALA A 149 12.07 14.52 -3.24
C ALA A 149 13.28 15.39 -3.59
N GLU A 150 13.17 16.68 -3.31
CA GLU A 150 14.22 17.66 -3.55
C GLU A 150 15.08 17.85 -2.29
N PRO A 151 16.41 17.95 -2.42
CA PRO A 151 17.29 18.30 -1.32
C PRO A 151 16.91 19.66 -0.68
N GLY A 152 17.17 19.78 0.63
CA GLY A 152 16.87 20.97 1.42
C GLY A 152 15.40 21.10 1.87
N LYS A 153 14.54 20.14 1.52
CA LYS A 153 13.11 20.17 1.88
C LYS A 153 12.73 19.18 2.96
N ASN A 154 11.67 19.54 3.69
CA ASN A 154 11.05 18.67 4.71
C ASN A 154 9.80 18.01 4.14
N TYR A 155 9.63 16.74 4.47
CA TYR A 155 8.51 15.93 4.01
C TYR A 155 7.88 15.15 5.17
N LEU A 156 6.63 14.76 4.97
CA LEU A 156 5.90 13.82 5.83
C LEU A 156 5.63 12.55 5.03
N VAL A 157 5.96 11.41 5.58
CA VAL A 157 5.61 10.10 5.00
C VAL A 157 4.10 9.94 5.06
N SER A 158 3.48 9.68 3.90
CA SER A 158 2.03 9.57 3.77
C SER A 158 1.57 8.13 3.53
N GLY A 159 2.38 7.30 2.86
CA GLY A 159 2.08 5.90 2.63
C GLY A 159 3.32 5.14 2.16
N ILE A 160 3.32 3.85 2.41
CA ILE A 160 4.42 2.95 2.08
C ILE A 160 3.82 1.70 1.41
N TYR A 161 4.54 1.12 0.44
CA TYR A 161 4.20 -0.15 -0.16
C TYR A 161 4.22 -1.27 0.90
N GLU A 162 3.09 -1.92 1.11
CA GLU A 162 2.87 -2.80 2.28
C GLU A 162 3.21 -4.27 2.06
N ARG A 163 3.37 -4.71 0.80
CA ARG A 163 3.57 -6.13 0.46
C ARG A 163 5.01 -6.64 0.60
N ASP A 164 5.95 -5.77 0.94
CA ASP A 164 7.36 -6.15 1.15
C ASP A 164 7.72 -5.96 2.62
N ARG A 165 7.54 -7.02 3.40
CA ARG A 165 7.85 -7.02 4.83
C ARG A 165 9.32 -6.66 5.12
N ARG A 166 10.27 -7.12 4.28
CA ARG A 166 11.69 -6.81 4.48
C ARG A 166 11.96 -5.31 4.29
N LEU A 167 11.28 -4.70 3.32
CA LEU A 167 11.32 -3.24 3.16
C LEU A 167 10.74 -2.54 4.39
N LEU A 168 9.59 -2.99 4.92
CA LEU A 168 8.96 -2.36 6.08
C LEU A 168 9.85 -2.46 7.33
N GLU A 169 10.44 -3.62 7.60
CA GLU A 169 11.41 -3.82 8.71
C GLU A 169 12.65 -2.92 8.52
N PHE A 170 13.20 -2.88 7.30
CA PHE A 170 14.32 -2.01 6.97
C PHE A 170 14.00 -0.52 7.20
N LEU A 171 12.77 -0.09 6.90
CA LEU A 171 12.33 1.30 7.10
C LEU A 171 12.06 1.61 8.57
N GLU A 172 11.52 0.65 9.34
CA GLU A 172 11.31 0.80 10.79
C GLU A 172 12.62 1.10 11.52
N ASP A 173 13.67 0.32 11.24
CA ASP A 173 15.01 0.53 11.84
C ASP A 173 15.58 1.93 11.55
N ARG A 174 15.05 2.60 10.53
CA ARG A 174 15.49 3.94 10.09
C ARG A 174 14.53 5.05 10.46
N GLY A 175 13.51 4.74 11.26
CA GLY A 175 12.49 5.70 11.67
C GLY A 175 11.64 6.23 10.53
N ILE A 176 11.50 5.46 9.43
CA ILE A 176 10.71 5.81 8.26
C ILE A 176 9.40 5.00 8.29
N ARG A 177 8.34 5.63 8.76
CA ARG A 177 7.00 5.05 8.83
C ARG A 177 5.94 6.12 8.53
N PRO A 178 4.70 5.76 8.21
CA PRO A 178 3.65 6.75 7.99
C PRO A 178 3.54 7.73 9.16
N GLY A 179 3.45 9.02 8.84
CA GLY A 179 3.48 10.10 9.81
C GLY A 179 4.88 10.58 10.22
N ALA A 180 5.96 9.88 9.87
CA ALA A 180 7.32 10.33 10.16
C ALA A 180 7.71 11.57 9.33
N ARG A 181 8.45 12.49 9.96
CA ARG A 181 9.06 13.63 9.28
C ARG A 181 10.44 13.26 8.75
N LEU A 182 10.71 13.64 7.53
CA LEU A 182 11.99 13.44 6.84
C LEU A 182 12.52 14.79 6.39
N HIS A 183 13.83 15.00 6.57
CA HIS A 183 14.54 16.09 5.91
C HIS A 183 15.50 15.51 4.87
N VAL A 184 15.34 15.86 3.60
CA VAL A 184 16.23 15.41 2.53
C VAL A 184 17.43 16.35 2.49
N THR A 185 18.62 15.88 2.85
CA THR A 185 19.83 16.69 2.89
C THR A 185 20.64 16.62 1.60
N GLY A 186 20.49 15.55 0.81
CA GLY A 186 21.22 15.39 -0.43
C GLY A 186 20.75 14.21 -1.27
N ARG A 187 21.22 14.21 -2.51
CA ARG A 187 21.08 13.12 -3.47
C ARG A 187 22.44 12.84 -4.07
N ASN A 188 22.88 11.61 -3.99
CA ASN A 188 24.15 11.17 -4.55
C ASN A 188 24.06 10.90 -6.04
N TYR A 189 25.22 10.68 -6.69
CA TYR A 189 25.31 10.35 -8.13
C TYR A 189 24.47 9.11 -8.50
N ASP A 190 24.47 8.08 -7.67
CA ASP A 190 23.72 6.83 -7.82
C ASP A 190 22.21 6.97 -7.44
N GLN A 191 21.75 8.20 -7.27
CA GLN A 191 20.40 8.55 -6.83
C GLN A 191 20.05 8.16 -5.38
N THR A 192 21.00 7.64 -4.59
CA THR A 192 20.82 7.43 -3.16
C THR A 192 20.52 8.74 -2.47
N LEU A 193 19.42 8.76 -1.70
CA LEU A 193 19.03 9.93 -0.91
C LEU A 193 19.72 9.90 0.45
N THR A 194 20.20 11.05 0.89
CA THR A 194 20.61 11.27 2.28
C THR A 194 19.49 11.98 3.01
N LEU A 195 18.97 11.34 4.07
CA LEU A 195 17.83 11.80 4.84
C LEU A 195 18.26 12.01 6.30
N VAL A 196 17.57 12.93 6.97
CA VAL A 196 17.55 13.01 8.43
C VAL A 196 16.15 12.60 8.88
N THR A 197 16.08 11.62 9.78
CA THR A 197 14.87 11.04 10.35
C THR A 197 14.92 11.15 11.87
N GLY A 198 13.91 10.65 12.58
CA GLY A 198 13.95 10.51 14.04
C GLY A 198 15.04 9.57 14.54
N ALA A 199 15.51 8.62 13.70
CA ALA A 199 16.61 7.70 14.02
C ALA A 199 18.00 8.26 13.65
N GLY A 200 18.08 9.49 13.09
CA GLY A 200 19.33 10.12 12.69
C GLY A 200 19.51 10.22 11.18
N LYS A 201 20.79 10.26 10.74
CA LYS A 201 21.14 10.37 9.31
C LYS A 201 21.09 9.00 8.64
N VAL A 202 20.35 8.90 7.55
CA VAL A 202 20.07 7.66 6.83
C VAL A 202 20.38 7.81 5.33
N ALA A 203 21.01 6.82 4.74
CA ALA A 203 21.12 6.66 3.30
C ALA A 203 20.01 5.71 2.82
N LEU A 204 19.24 6.14 1.78
CA LEU A 204 18.15 5.36 1.22
C LEU A 204 18.28 5.24 -0.28
N GLY A 205 18.42 4.01 -0.78
CA GLY A 205 18.51 3.72 -2.20
C GLY A 205 17.22 4.03 -2.95
N VAL A 206 17.34 4.27 -4.26
CA VAL A 206 16.22 4.69 -5.11
C VAL A 206 15.06 3.68 -5.12
N SER A 207 15.37 2.38 -5.17
CA SER A 207 14.34 1.33 -5.19
C SER A 207 13.44 1.32 -3.95
N ALA A 208 13.99 1.62 -2.77
CA ALA A 208 13.21 1.81 -1.56
C ALA A 208 12.46 3.14 -1.59
N ALA A 209 13.08 4.21 -2.08
CA ALA A 209 12.45 5.54 -2.16
C ALA A 209 11.27 5.58 -3.15
N GLU A 210 11.24 4.73 -4.17
CA GLU A 210 10.12 4.55 -5.11
C GLU A 210 8.91 3.83 -4.51
N ARG A 211 9.06 3.27 -3.32
CA ARG A 211 7.99 2.57 -2.58
C ARG A 211 7.37 3.42 -1.46
N ILE A 212 7.77 4.70 -1.34
CA ILE A 212 7.35 5.59 -0.26
C ILE A 212 6.69 6.83 -0.86
N TRP A 213 5.44 7.06 -0.46
CA TRP A 213 4.70 8.28 -0.80
C TRP A 213 4.87 9.32 0.30
N ILE A 214 5.18 10.55 -0.10
CA ILE A 214 5.42 11.67 0.79
C ILE A 214 4.60 12.88 0.38
N ARG A 215 4.41 13.82 1.30
CA ARG A 215 3.92 15.18 1.02
C ARG A 215 4.86 16.21 1.62
N THR A 216 4.92 17.39 1.04
CA THR A 216 5.69 18.50 1.61
C THR A 216 5.17 18.81 3.03
N ALA A 217 6.06 18.84 4.00
CA ALA A 217 5.73 19.28 5.35
C ALA A 217 5.75 20.81 5.38
N LYS A 218 4.70 21.44 5.92
CA LYS A 218 4.76 22.88 6.22
C LYS A 218 5.86 23.11 7.24
N ASN A 219 6.74 24.07 6.97
CA ASN A 219 7.71 24.55 7.97
C ASN A 219 6.90 25.20 9.09
N ASN A 220 6.73 24.50 10.21
CA ASN A 220 6.44 25.16 11.45
C ASN A 220 7.75 25.81 11.92
N SER A 221 8.03 27.00 11.46
CA SER A 221 8.97 27.91 12.10
C SER A 221 8.37 28.30 13.46
N HIS A 222 8.63 27.50 14.50
CA HIS A 222 8.60 28.07 15.83
C HIS A 222 9.98 28.71 16.08
N PRO A 223 10.04 30.02 16.26
CA PRO A 223 11.21 30.64 16.84
C PRO A 223 11.21 30.20 18.32
N THR A 224 12.09 29.29 18.70
CA THR A 224 12.52 29.21 20.09
C THR A 224 13.28 30.47 20.39
N SER A 225 12.57 31.48 20.90
CA SER A 225 13.20 32.55 21.65
C SER A 225 13.73 31.97 22.96
N VAL A 226 15.02 31.72 22.99
CA VAL A 226 15.78 31.56 24.24
C VAL A 226 15.98 32.96 24.78
N THR A 227 15.36 33.22 25.89
CA THR A 227 15.76 34.27 26.86
C THR A 227 16.32 33.58 28.11
#